data_fdf2cab49f6c5010392517c1c5cd9403
#
_entry.id   fdf2cab49f6c5010392517c1c5cd9403
#
_cell.length_a   1.000
_cell.length_b   1.000
_cell.length_c   1.000
_cell.angle_alpha   90.00
_cell.angle_beta   90.00
_cell.angle_gamma   90.00
#
_symmetry.space_group_name_H-M   'P 1'
#
loop_
_entity.id
_entity.type
_entity.pdbx_description
1 polymer ?
#
loop_
_entity_poly.entity_id
_entity_poly.type
_entity_poly.pdbx_seq_one_letter_code
_entity_poly.pdbx_strand_id
1 'polypeptide(L)'
;MAHPPHPPCQCLRRAWLAALLCLLAACGTLPPLEPRSQSHAYTDTAGTRLGRVITPLAALHPGQSGIHPLLDARDAFAARVHLAQTAERSLDVQYYIWHKDMTGTLLFDALRAAAERGVRVRLLLDDNNTSGLDATLAALDAHPGIEVRLFNPLTARNWRWLNYLTDFRRANRRMHNKSFTADNQVTIIGGRNVGDEYFGATNGVLFSDLDVMAVGAVVQAVSDDFDLYWRSASAYPATRLLAPAAPDALATLAEEAAQLRQQEATSAYMQALRASTFVQELTTARLPLEWAVTRMVSDDPAKALGRAEP
;
A
#
# COMPACT_ATOMS: atom_id res chain seq x y z
N MET A 1 11.66 -6.00 73.83
CA MET A 1 12.07 -5.34 72.63
C MET A 1 11.03 -5.65 71.53
N ALA A 2 10.17 -4.70 71.22
CA ALA A 2 9.12 -4.89 70.21
C ALA A 2 9.62 -4.40 68.86
N HIS A 3 9.54 -5.24 67.83
CA HIS A 3 9.83 -4.85 66.44
C HIS A 3 8.79 -3.86 65.93
N PRO A 4 9.18 -2.78 65.25
CA PRO A 4 8.22 -1.87 64.64
C PRO A 4 7.51 -2.54 63.43
N PRO A 5 6.22 -2.28 63.22
CA PRO A 5 5.48 -2.84 62.10
C PRO A 5 5.96 -2.19 60.78
N HIS A 6 6.28 -3.01 59.82
CA HIS A 6 6.62 -2.53 58.46
C HIS A 6 5.42 -1.80 57.82
N PRO A 7 5.64 -0.65 57.15
CA PRO A 7 4.53 0.13 56.62
C PRO A 7 3.86 -0.60 55.44
N PRO A 8 2.50 -0.73 55.45
CA PRO A 8 1.75 -1.42 54.40
C PRO A 8 1.90 -0.78 53.00
N CYS A 9 2.48 0.41 52.91
CA CYS A 9 2.61 1.19 51.68
C CYS A 9 3.60 0.60 50.65
N GLN A 10 4.61 -0.16 51.08
CA GLN A 10 5.61 -0.72 50.16
C GLN A 10 5.10 -1.97 49.43
N CYS A 11 4.27 -2.79 50.07
CA CYS A 11 3.64 -3.96 49.45
C CYS A 11 2.62 -3.54 48.39
N LEU A 12 1.80 -2.52 48.66
CA LEU A 12 0.87 -1.96 47.69
C LEU A 12 1.62 -1.37 46.46
N ARG A 13 2.66 -0.60 46.67
CA ARG A 13 3.49 -0.05 45.55
C ARG A 13 4.12 -1.16 44.72
N ARG A 14 4.62 -2.23 45.31
CA ARG A 14 5.18 -3.38 44.59
C ARG A 14 4.10 -4.16 43.82
N ALA A 15 2.92 -4.31 44.41
CA ALA A 15 1.78 -4.94 43.74
C ALA A 15 1.28 -4.10 42.53
N TRP A 16 1.19 -2.78 42.68
CA TRP A 16 0.85 -1.88 41.59
C TRP A 16 1.90 -1.85 40.46
N LEU A 17 3.20 -1.86 40.83
CA LEU A 17 4.29 -1.97 39.84
C LEU A 17 4.29 -3.31 39.10
N ALA A 18 4.05 -4.42 39.81
CA ALA A 18 3.92 -5.74 39.21
C ALA A 18 2.69 -5.84 38.28
N ALA A 19 1.53 -5.31 38.72
CA ALA A 19 0.33 -5.25 37.90
C ALA A 19 0.53 -4.36 36.64
N LEU A 20 1.23 -3.23 36.76
CA LEU A 20 1.56 -2.36 35.66
C LEU A 20 2.54 -3.04 34.68
N LEU A 21 3.55 -3.77 35.21
CA LEU A 21 4.48 -4.56 34.38
C LEU A 21 3.77 -5.73 33.69
N CYS A 22 2.83 -6.40 34.33
CA CYS A 22 2.00 -7.45 33.74
C CYS A 22 1.07 -6.88 32.64
N LEU A 23 0.49 -5.70 32.86
CA LEU A 23 -0.32 -4.99 31.84
C LEU A 23 0.52 -4.55 30.65
N LEU A 24 1.76 -4.11 30.87
CA LEU A 24 2.70 -3.77 29.79
C LEU A 24 3.17 -5.01 29.02
N ALA A 25 3.33 -6.14 29.66
CA ALA A 25 3.70 -7.42 29.03
C ALA A 25 2.55 -8.04 28.21
N ALA A 26 1.29 -7.80 28.62
CA ALA A 26 0.10 -8.33 27.91
C ALA A 26 -0.20 -7.63 26.58
N CYS A 27 0.35 -6.43 26.35
CA CYS A 27 0.11 -5.64 25.11
C CYS A 27 1.09 -5.92 23.96
N GLY A 28 1.94 -6.95 24.06
CA GLY A 28 3.12 -7.09 23.19
C GLY A 28 3.08 -8.19 22.12
N THR A 29 2.01 -8.94 21.95
CA THR A 29 1.96 -10.03 20.96
C THR A 29 1.01 -9.74 19.82
N LEU A 30 1.45 -10.02 18.59
CA LEU A 30 0.57 -9.99 17.43
C LEU A 30 -0.45 -11.13 17.49
N PRO A 31 -1.66 -10.95 16.96
CA PRO A 31 -2.64 -12.03 16.88
C PRO A 31 -2.12 -13.19 16.01
N PRO A 32 -2.73 -14.39 16.10
CA PRO A 32 -2.41 -15.47 15.17
C PRO A 32 -2.57 -15.03 13.73
N LEU A 33 -1.56 -15.35 12.90
CA LEU A 33 -1.56 -14.97 11.49
C LEU A 33 -2.64 -15.72 10.69
N GLU A 34 -2.83 -17.00 11.01
CA GLU A 34 -3.79 -17.86 10.32
C GLU A 34 -5.17 -17.93 11.05
N PRO A 35 -6.26 -18.21 10.33
CA PRO A 35 -6.33 -18.42 8.89
C PRO A 35 -6.28 -17.11 8.09
N ARG A 36 -5.69 -17.16 6.89
CA ARG A 36 -5.68 -16.07 5.90
C ARG A 36 -5.90 -16.61 4.49
N SER A 37 -6.40 -15.79 3.58
CA SER A 37 -6.56 -16.14 2.19
C SER A 37 -5.21 -16.42 1.53
N GLN A 38 -5.22 -17.28 0.51
CA GLN A 38 -4.06 -17.47 -0.37
C GLN A 38 -4.46 -17.02 -1.77
N SER A 39 -3.70 -16.09 -2.32
CA SER A 39 -3.93 -15.56 -3.67
C SER A 39 -2.61 -15.20 -4.33
N HIS A 40 -2.60 -15.29 -5.66
CA HIS A 40 -1.45 -14.97 -6.51
C HIS A 40 -1.87 -14.00 -7.62
N ALA A 41 -0.89 -13.38 -8.28
CA ALA A 41 -1.13 -12.60 -9.48
C ALA A 41 -1.84 -13.46 -10.55
N TYR A 42 -2.77 -12.85 -11.27
CA TYR A 42 -3.40 -13.52 -12.41
C TYR A 42 -2.45 -13.53 -13.59
N THR A 43 -2.30 -14.68 -14.23
CA THR A 43 -1.50 -14.86 -15.45
C THR A 43 -2.33 -14.84 -16.72
N ASP A 44 -3.63 -15.15 -16.62
CA ASP A 44 -4.57 -15.13 -17.74
C ASP A 44 -5.24 -13.76 -17.87
N THR A 45 -4.48 -12.79 -18.37
CA THR A 45 -4.90 -11.39 -18.47
C THR A 45 -4.70 -10.78 -19.86
N ALA A 46 -4.23 -11.56 -20.84
CA ALA A 46 -4.04 -11.08 -22.23
C ALA A 46 -5.36 -10.60 -22.89
N GLY A 47 -6.53 -11.13 -22.44
CA GLY A 47 -7.84 -10.73 -22.91
C GLY A 47 -8.38 -9.43 -22.29
N THR A 48 -7.73 -8.86 -21.29
CA THR A 48 -8.13 -7.58 -20.68
C THR A 48 -7.88 -6.41 -21.63
N ARG A 49 -8.45 -5.25 -21.30
CA ARG A 49 -8.22 -4.02 -22.10
C ARG A 49 -6.73 -3.68 -22.18
N LEU A 50 -6.00 -3.76 -21.06
CA LEU A 50 -4.55 -3.58 -21.04
C LEU A 50 -3.84 -4.69 -21.82
N GLY A 51 -4.23 -5.95 -21.61
CA GLY A 51 -3.62 -7.10 -22.29
C GLY A 51 -3.75 -7.04 -23.82
N ARG A 52 -4.91 -6.64 -24.34
CA ARG A 52 -5.11 -6.49 -25.80
C ARG A 52 -4.19 -5.45 -26.44
N VAL A 53 -3.75 -4.44 -25.69
CA VAL A 53 -2.78 -3.43 -26.15
C VAL A 53 -1.35 -3.89 -25.94
N ILE A 54 -1.03 -4.40 -24.75
CA ILE A 54 0.36 -4.65 -24.34
C ILE A 54 0.89 -5.99 -24.88
N THR A 55 0.08 -7.04 -24.88
CA THR A 55 0.55 -8.38 -25.31
C THR A 55 1.11 -8.39 -26.75
N PRO A 56 0.45 -7.77 -27.76
CA PRO A 56 1.02 -7.71 -29.10
C PRO A 56 2.31 -6.89 -29.17
N LEU A 57 2.41 -5.78 -28.41
CA LEU A 57 3.63 -4.96 -28.35
C LEU A 57 4.79 -5.74 -27.72
N ALA A 58 4.55 -6.40 -26.59
CA ALA A 58 5.56 -7.21 -25.92
C ALA A 58 6.05 -8.38 -26.78
N ALA A 59 5.17 -8.95 -27.61
CA ALA A 59 5.53 -10.03 -28.51
C ALA A 59 6.54 -9.62 -29.60
N LEU A 60 6.60 -8.32 -29.96
CA LEU A 60 7.62 -7.77 -30.86
C LEU A 60 8.99 -7.60 -30.19
N HIS A 61 9.04 -7.66 -28.86
CA HIS A 61 10.24 -7.43 -28.06
C HIS A 61 10.45 -8.56 -27.03
N PRO A 62 10.68 -9.80 -27.48
CA PRO A 62 10.77 -10.95 -26.59
C PRO A 62 11.90 -10.80 -25.56
N GLY A 63 11.59 -11.05 -24.28
CA GLY A 63 12.54 -10.92 -23.18
C GLY A 63 12.90 -9.49 -22.77
N GLN A 64 12.33 -8.49 -23.41
CA GLN A 64 12.52 -7.07 -23.07
C GLN A 64 11.28 -6.51 -22.36
N SER A 65 11.46 -5.36 -21.73
CA SER A 65 10.41 -4.56 -21.14
C SER A 65 10.36 -3.18 -21.77
N GLY A 66 9.16 -2.72 -22.08
CA GLY A 66 8.91 -1.34 -22.51
C GLY A 66 8.84 -0.45 -21.27
N ILE A 67 9.67 0.58 -21.24
CA ILE A 67 9.88 1.46 -20.09
C ILE A 67 9.46 2.89 -20.46
N HIS A 68 8.68 3.52 -19.57
CA HIS A 68 8.41 4.95 -19.62
C HIS A 68 8.70 5.60 -18.27
N PRO A 69 9.67 6.53 -18.16
CA PRO A 69 9.96 7.23 -16.90
C PRO A 69 8.87 8.24 -16.57
N LEU A 70 8.33 8.18 -15.37
CA LEU A 70 7.34 9.13 -14.85
C LEU A 70 8.08 10.24 -14.08
N LEU A 71 8.62 11.20 -14.81
CA LEU A 71 9.41 12.31 -14.25
C LEU A 71 8.53 13.31 -13.51
N ASP A 72 7.40 13.68 -14.10
CA ASP A 72 6.46 14.61 -13.48
C ASP A 72 5.62 13.91 -12.41
N ALA A 73 5.46 14.57 -11.27
CA ALA A 73 4.72 14.05 -10.12
C ALA A 73 3.23 13.86 -10.41
N ARG A 74 2.64 14.77 -11.20
CA ARG A 74 1.22 14.72 -11.58
C ARG A 74 0.96 13.59 -12.57
N ASP A 75 1.86 13.39 -13.53
CA ASP A 75 1.78 12.28 -14.48
C ASP A 75 1.88 10.93 -13.76
N ALA A 76 2.72 10.84 -12.72
CA ALA A 76 2.82 9.66 -11.87
C ALA A 76 1.52 9.35 -11.11
N PHE A 77 0.79 10.37 -10.65
CA PHE A 77 -0.54 10.20 -10.06
C PHE A 77 -1.57 9.80 -11.12
N ALA A 78 -1.61 10.52 -12.24
CA ALA A 78 -2.54 10.27 -13.34
C ALA A 78 -2.40 8.84 -13.89
N ALA A 79 -1.18 8.32 -14.02
CA ALA A 79 -0.92 6.95 -14.43
C ALA A 79 -1.58 5.93 -13.50
N ARG A 80 -1.45 6.11 -12.18
CA ARG A 80 -2.08 5.21 -11.18
C ARG A 80 -3.60 5.24 -11.24
N VAL A 81 -4.18 6.44 -11.32
CA VAL A 81 -5.63 6.60 -11.45
C VAL A 81 -6.12 5.97 -12.75
N HIS A 82 -5.42 6.20 -13.86
CA HIS A 82 -5.78 5.62 -15.15
C HIS A 82 -5.68 4.08 -15.13
N LEU A 83 -4.64 3.51 -14.56
CA LEU A 83 -4.51 2.06 -14.41
C LEU A 83 -5.63 1.49 -13.54
N ALA A 84 -5.97 2.15 -12.42
CA ALA A 84 -7.11 1.73 -11.58
C ALA A 84 -8.44 1.76 -12.34
N GLN A 85 -8.65 2.76 -13.20
CA GLN A 85 -9.85 2.88 -14.02
C GLN A 85 -9.92 1.87 -15.17
N THR A 86 -8.76 1.47 -15.70
CA THR A 86 -8.64 0.63 -16.89
C THR A 86 -8.59 -0.87 -16.57
N ALA A 87 -8.10 -1.22 -15.38
CA ALA A 87 -8.03 -2.60 -14.91
C ALA A 87 -9.38 -3.32 -14.98
N GLU A 88 -9.36 -4.57 -15.46
CA GLU A 88 -10.54 -5.44 -15.62
C GLU A 88 -10.48 -6.71 -14.75
N ARG A 89 -9.28 -7.14 -14.31
CA ARG A 89 -9.08 -8.37 -13.55
C ARG A 89 -8.46 -8.16 -12.17
N SER A 90 -7.36 -7.41 -12.09
CA SER A 90 -6.64 -7.27 -10.83
C SER A 90 -5.88 -5.97 -10.69
N LEU A 91 -5.77 -5.52 -9.44
CA LEU A 91 -4.85 -4.50 -8.98
C LEU A 91 -4.05 -5.06 -7.81
N ASP A 92 -2.72 -5.10 -7.94
CA ASP A 92 -1.80 -5.47 -6.88
C ASP A 92 -0.99 -4.23 -6.50
N VAL A 93 -1.21 -3.74 -5.27
CA VAL A 93 -0.79 -2.40 -4.85
C VAL A 93 0.02 -2.50 -3.56
N GLN A 94 1.27 -2.04 -3.56
CA GLN A 94 2.20 -2.12 -2.45
C GLN A 94 2.86 -0.78 -2.19
N TYR A 95 2.78 -0.28 -0.92
CA TYR A 95 3.39 1.00 -0.55
C TYR A 95 3.98 0.98 0.85
N TYR A 96 5.03 1.78 1.03
CA TYR A 96 5.63 2.06 2.33
C TYR A 96 4.87 3.15 3.08
N ILE A 97 4.52 4.28 2.41
CA ILE A 97 3.76 5.38 2.98
C ILE A 97 2.47 5.57 2.18
N TRP A 98 1.37 5.79 2.90
CA TRP A 98 0.11 6.24 2.32
C TRP A 98 -0.55 7.24 3.27
N HIS A 99 -0.73 8.48 2.82
CA HIS A 99 -1.34 9.53 3.62
C HIS A 99 -2.85 9.62 3.38
N LYS A 100 -3.59 10.08 4.41
CA LYS A 100 -5.01 10.44 4.28
C LYS A 100 -5.12 11.92 3.90
N ASP A 101 -4.65 12.24 2.72
CA ASP A 101 -4.73 13.57 2.11
C ASP A 101 -5.57 13.52 0.82
N MET A 102 -5.52 14.55 -0.03
CA MET A 102 -6.31 14.62 -1.24
C MET A 102 -5.96 13.46 -2.20
N THR A 103 -4.69 13.30 -2.55
CA THR A 103 -4.27 12.28 -3.52
C THR A 103 -4.43 10.87 -2.97
N GLY A 104 -4.13 10.65 -1.70
CA GLY A 104 -4.32 9.36 -1.05
C GLY A 104 -5.78 8.94 -0.96
N THR A 105 -6.68 9.87 -0.64
CA THR A 105 -8.13 9.61 -0.60
C THR A 105 -8.69 9.33 -1.99
N LEU A 106 -8.31 10.12 -2.99
CA LEU A 106 -8.74 9.91 -4.38
C LEU A 106 -8.24 8.56 -4.95
N LEU A 107 -7.04 8.12 -4.56
CA LEU A 107 -6.51 6.83 -5.01
C LEU A 107 -7.17 5.66 -4.28
N PHE A 108 -7.49 5.77 -2.98
CA PHE A 108 -8.32 4.78 -2.28
C PHE A 108 -9.69 4.63 -2.95
N ASP A 109 -10.34 5.74 -3.31
CA ASP A 109 -11.61 5.70 -4.01
C ASP A 109 -11.49 5.09 -5.42
N ALA A 110 -10.38 5.29 -6.12
CA ALA A 110 -10.12 4.65 -7.40
C ALA A 110 -9.99 3.12 -7.26
N LEU A 111 -9.36 2.62 -6.17
CA LEU A 111 -9.29 1.19 -5.85
C LEU A 111 -10.68 0.63 -5.51
N ARG A 112 -11.46 1.33 -4.68
CA ARG A 112 -12.85 0.98 -4.35
C ARG A 112 -13.71 0.88 -5.61
N ALA A 113 -13.67 1.89 -6.45
CA ALA A 113 -14.42 1.91 -7.71
C ALA A 113 -13.98 0.82 -8.69
N ALA A 114 -12.71 0.42 -8.70
CA ALA A 114 -12.24 -0.73 -9.46
C ALA A 114 -12.84 -2.03 -8.92
N ALA A 115 -12.86 -2.22 -7.61
CA ALA A 115 -13.46 -3.40 -6.98
C ALA A 115 -14.97 -3.49 -7.23
N GLU A 116 -15.69 -2.38 -7.22
CA GLU A 116 -17.13 -2.33 -7.59
C GLU A 116 -17.39 -2.77 -9.04
N ARG A 117 -16.39 -2.61 -9.93
CA ARG A 117 -16.47 -3.15 -11.30
C ARG A 117 -16.11 -4.64 -11.39
N GLY A 118 -15.78 -5.29 -10.27
CA GLY A 118 -15.40 -6.70 -10.21
C GLY A 118 -13.88 -6.95 -10.31
N VAL A 119 -13.05 -5.91 -10.23
CA VAL A 119 -11.59 -6.04 -10.18
C VAL A 119 -11.16 -6.53 -8.80
N ARG A 120 -10.36 -7.59 -8.74
CA ARG A 120 -9.73 -8.02 -7.48
C ARG A 120 -8.64 -7.04 -7.09
N VAL A 121 -8.71 -6.48 -5.88
CA VAL A 121 -7.70 -5.57 -5.34
C VAL A 121 -6.97 -6.23 -4.17
N ARG A 122 -5.65 -6.30 -4.23
CA ARG A 122 -4.78 -6.65 -3.12
C ARG A 122 -3.97 -5.41 -2.73
N LEU A 123 -4.18 -4.93 -1.51
CA LEU A 123 -3.50 -3.74 -0.99
C LEU A 123 -2.57 -4.14 0.16
N LEU A 124 -1.26 -4.00 -0.02
CA LEU A 124 -0.22 -4.27 0.97
C LEU A 124 0.45 -2.96 1.40
N LEU A 125 0.27 -2.58 2.66
CA LEU A 125 0.88 -1.37 3.21
C LEU A 125 1.81 -1.70 4.37
N ASP A 126 2.95 -1.02 4.46
CA ASP A 126 3.77 -1.07 5.67
C ASP A 126 3.02 -0.40 6.82
N ASP A 127 2.85 -1.11 7.94
CA ASP A 127 2.01 -0.62 9.04
C ASP A 127 2.55 0.62 9.74
N ASN A 128 3.85 0.90 9.64
CA ASN A 128 4.45 2.05 10.33
C ASN A 128 3.82 3.39 9.89
N ASN A 129 3.45 3.48 8.63
CA ASN A 129 2.97 4.73 8.01
C ASN A 129 1.47 4.70 7.69
N THR A 130 0.68 3.93 8.46
CA THR A 130 -0.79 3.86 8.33
C THR A 130 -1.51 4.56 9.48
N SER A 131 -0.87 5.49 10.17
CA SER A 131 -1.51 6.24 11.26
C SER A 131 -2.71 7.03 10.76
N GLY A 132 -3.87 6.88 11.43
CA GLY A 132 -5.11 7.53 11.03
C GLY A 132 -5.86 6.86 9.86
N LEU A 133 -5.35 5.76 9.30
CA LEU A 133 -5.97 5.03 8.19
C LEU A 133 -6.83 3.83 8.63
N ASP A 134 -6.84 3.45 9.90
CA ASP A 134 -7.44 2.21 10.37
C ASP A 134 -8.91 2.04 9.92
N ALA A 135 -9.73 3.08 10.05
CA ALA A 135 -11.13 3.05 9.62
C ALA A 135 -11.27 2.92 8.09
N THR A 136 -10.46 3.65 7.33
CA THR A 136 -10.46 3.60 5.86
C THR A 136 -10.00 2.23 5.34
N LEU A 137 -8.94 1.67 5.93
CA LEU A 137 -8.43 0.35 5.56
C LEU A 137 -9.41 -0.76 5.93
N ALA A 138 -10.06 -0.68 7.10
CA ALA A 138 -11.12 -1.60 7.47
C ALA A 138 -12.33 -1.49 6.53
N ALA A 139 -12.70 -0.28 6.11
CA ALA A 139 -13.77 -0.05 5.14
C ALA A 139 -13.45 -0.71 3.78
N LEU A 140 -12.24 -0.51 3.27
CA LEU A 140 -11.79 -1.14 2.03
C LEU A 140 -11.78 -2.67 2.13
N ASP A 141 -11.23 -3.21 3.23
CA ASP A 141 -11.15 -4.66 3.46
C ASP A 141 -12.54 -5.32 3.67
N ALA A 142 -13.57 -4.54 4.01
CA ALA A 142 -14.96 -5.01 4.08
C ALA A 142 -15.60 -5.24 2.70
N HIS A 143 -15.01 -4.71 1.62
CA HIS A 143 -15.48 -4.94 0.26
C HIS A 143 -15.02 -6.33 -0.22
N PRO A 144 -15.91 -7.21 -0.75
CA PRO A 144 -15.56 -8.59 -1.10
C PRO A 144 -14.50 -8.71 -2.20
N GLY A 145 -14.30 -7.67 -3.00
CA GLY A 145 -13.26 -7.59 -4.05
C GLY A 145 -11.93 -7.00 -3.58
N ILE A 146 -11.82 -6.57 -2.32
CA ILE A 146 -10.58 -5.95 -1.80
C ILE A 146 -10.07 -6.76 -0.61
N GLU A 147 -8.78 -7.06 -0.60
CA GLU A 147 -8.09 -7.60 0.56
C GLU A 147 -6.95 -6.67 0.95
N VAL A 148 -6.94 -6.24 2.20
CA VAL A 148 -5.90 -5.37 2.76
C VAL A 148 -5.00 -6.17 3.69
N ARG A 149 -3.69 -6.08 3.51
CA ARG A 149 -2.70 -6.60 4.46
C ARG A 149 -1.78 -5.49 4.95
N LEU A 150 -1.43 -5.58 6.23
CA LEU A 150 -0.45 -4.70 6.86
C LEU A 150 0.86 -5.47 7.06
N PHE A 151 1.94 -4.94 6.49
CA PHE A 151 3.25 -5.55 6.58
C PHE A 151 3.96 -5.13 7.86
N ASN A 152 4.49 -6.11 8.57
CA ASN A 152 5.20 -5.97 9.84
C ASN A 152 4.47 -5.08 10.85
N PRO A 153 3.23 -5.46 11.25
CA PRO A 153 2.36 -4.62 12.05
C PRO A 153 2.94 -4.31 13.42
N LEU A 154 2.67 -3.10 13.90
CA LEU A 154 3.03 -2.65 15.22
C LEU A 154 2.07 -3.26 16.26
N THR A 155 2.60 -3.78 17.37
CA THR A 155 1.78 -4.40 18.42
C THR A 155 0.99 -3.37 19.20
N ALA A 156 1.58 -2.21 19.51
CA ALA A 156 0.93 -1.08 20.18
C ALA A 156 0.50 -0.03 19.13
N ARG A 157 -0.57 -0.31 18.34
CA ARG A 157 -1.00 0.56 17.23
C ARG A 157 -1.48 1.94 17.69
N ASN A 158 -2.15 2.02 18.84
CA ASN A 158 -2.61 3.30 19.39
C ASN A 158 -1.46 4.17 19.92
N TRP A 159 -0.34 3.56 20.27
CA TRP A 159 0.84 4.21 20.82
C TRP A 159 2.08 3.71 20.11
N ARG A 160 2.16 3.99 18.83
CA ARG A 160 3.17 3.44 17.89
C ARG A 160 4.62 3.65 18.35
N TRP A 161 4.92 4.75 19.04
CA TRP A 161 6.23 5.04 19.60
C TRP A 161 6.72 4.02 20.65
N LEU A 162 5.78 3.35 21.37
CA LEU A 162 6.14 2.32 22.35
C LEU A 162 6.83 1.12 21.68
N ASN A 163 6.49 0.78 20.43
CA ASN A 163 7.12 -0.32 19.74
C ASN A 163 8.63 -0.09 19.51
N TYR A 164 9.04 1.17 19.36
CA TYR A 164 10.45 1.52 19.22
C TYR A 164 11.23 1.43 20.53
N LEU A 165 10.56 1.47 21.68
CA LEU A 165 11.17 1.24 22.99
C LEU A 165 11.18 -0.25 23.37
N THR A 166 10.15 -1.01 22.99
CA THR A 166 9.97 -2.39 23.44
C THR A 166 10.50 -3.42 22.44
N ASP A 167 10.46 -3.11 21.14
CA ASP A 167 10.88 -4.02 20.06
C ASP A 167 11.48 -3.26 18.88
N PHE A 168 12.53 -2.47 19.14
CA PHE A 168 13.19 -1.62 18.15
C PHE A 168 13.63 -2.41 16.90
N ARG A 169 14.20 -3.62 17.09
CA ARG A 169 14.70 -4.43 15.97
C ARG A 169 13.62 -4.78 14.96
N ARG A 170 12.43 -5.16 15.43
CA ARG A 170 11.29 -5.45 14.55
C ARG A 170 10.65 -4.17 14.03
N ALA A 171 10.40 -3.21 14.91
CA ALA A 171 9.78 -1.93 14.55
C ALA A 171 10.57 -1.16 13.48
N ASN A 172 11.90 -1.34 13.40
CA ASN A 172 12.76 -0.67 12.43
C ASN A 172 12.94 -1.43 11.09
N ARG A 173 12.39 -2.64 10.95
CA ARG A 173 12.47 -3.42 9.72
C ARG A 173 11.22 -3.20 8.89
N ARG A 174 11.30 -2.31 7.90
CA ARG A 174 10.16 -1.85 7.12
C ARG A 174 10.22 -2.34 5.68
N MET A 175 9.05 -2.53 5.10
CA MET A 175 8.89 -2.75 3.66
C MET A 175 8.98 -1.41 2.93
N HIS A 176 10.04 -1.22 2.14
CA HIS A 176 10.25 0.04 1.42
C HIS A 176 9.82 -0.02 -0.05
N ASN A 177 9.24 -1.14 -0.47
CA ASN A 177 8.77 -1.37 -1.82
C ASN A 177 7.57 -0.48 -2.15
N LYS A 178 7.49 -0.07 -3.41
CA LYS A 178 6.37 0.69 -3.97
C LYS A 178 6.10 0.16 -5.35
N SER A 179 4.93 -0.46 -5.53
CA SER A 179 4.48 -0.96 -6.82
C SER A 179 2.97 -0.81 -6.98
N PHE A 180 2.55 -0.61 -8.22
CA PHE A 180 1.14 -0.54 -8.61
C PHE A 180 0.99 -1.30 -9.92
N THR A 181 0.46 -2.51 -9.85
CA THR A 181 0.35 -3.41 -11.01
C THR A 181 -1.09 -3.64 -11.38
N ALA A 182 -1.44 -3.39 -12.63
CA ALA A 182 -2.78 -3.57 -13.19
C ALA A 182 -2.81 -4.75 -14.17
N ASP A 183 -3.73 -5.68 -13.94
CA ASP A 183 -3.99 -6.88 -14.76
C ASP A 183 -2.74 -7.72 -15.06
N ASN A 184 -1.68 -7.61 -14.26
CA ASN A 184 -0.38 -8.22 -14.55
C ASN A 184 0.15 -7.91 -15.98
N GLN A 185 -0.23 -6.74 -16.52
CA GLN A 185 0.13 -6.24 -17.85
C GLN A 185 0.97 -4.97 -17.81
N VAL A 186 0.66 -4.08 -16.86
CA VAL A 186 1.35 -2.83 -16.65
C VAL A 186 1.68 -2.68 -15.17
N THR A 187 2.90 -2.26 -14.87
CA THR A 187 3.33 -1.97 -13.50
C THR A 187 3.97 -0.58 -13.41
N ILE A 188 3.77 0.08 -12.27
CA ILE A 188 4.52 1.26 -11.87
C ILE A 188 5.33 0.89 -10.64
N ILE A 189 6.64 1.09 -10.72
CA ILE A 189 7.59 0.90 -9.62
C ILE A 189 8.46 2.15 -9.47
N GLY A 190 8.93 2.44 -8.26
CA GLY A 190 9.82 3.60 -8.07
C GLY A 190 9.95 4.07 -6.63
N GLY A 191 10.25 5.35 -6.49
CA GLY A 191 10.51 6.00 -5.21
C GLY A 191 9.27 6.63 -4.57
N ARG A 192 8.26 7.05 -5.36
CA ARG A 192 7.11 7.80 -4.85
C ARG A 192 6.21 6.94 -3.98
N ASN A 193 5.94 7.43 -2.79
CA ASN A 193 4.84 6.95 -1.96
C ASN A 193 3.51 7.61 -2.37
N VAL A 194 2.46 7.44 -1.57
CA VAL A 194 1.15 8.05 -1.82
C VAL A 194 0.92 9.18 -0.81
N GLY A 195 0.80 10.39 -1.34
CA GLY A 195 0.57 11.62 -0.60
C GLY A 195 0.74 12.85 -1.49
N ASP A 196 0.16 13.98 -1.08
CA ASP A 196 0.12 15.22 -1.85
C ASP A 196 1.53 15.75 -2.17
N GLU A 197 2.49 15.55 -1.27
CA GLU A 197 3.89 15.95 -1.43
C GLU A 197 4.63 15.10 -2.48
N TYR A 198 4.18 13.88 -2.75
CA TYR A 198 4.75 13.00 -3.79
C TYR A 198 4.15 13.25 -5.17
N PHE A 199 2.95 13.82 -5.22
CA PHE A 199 2.20 13.98 -6.48
C PHE A 199 2.00 15.44 -6.91
N GLY A 200 2.72 16.38 -6.29
CA GLY A 200 2.65 17.79 -6.67
C GLY A 200 1.29 18.43 -6.40
N ALA A 201 0.58 17.97 -5.39
CA ALA A 201 -0.75 18.41 -5.02
C ALA A 201 -0.75 19.35 -3.80
N THR A 202 0.41 19.85 -3.41
CA THR A 202 0.59 20.79 -2.29
C THR A 202 1.46 21.98 -2.71
N ASN A 203 1.28 23.12 -2.01
CA ASN A 203 2.17 24.28 -2.10
C ASN A 203 3.34 24.22 -1.10
N GLY A 204 3.43 23.13 -0.32
CA GLY A 204 4.47 22.90 0.67
C GLY A 204 5.72 22.22 0.09
N VAL A 205 6.36 21.39 0.90
CA VAL A 205 7.52 20.62 0.46
C VAL A 205 7.09 19.56 -0.55
N LEU A 206 7.80 19.50 -1.68
CA LEU A 206 7.64 18.47 -2.69
C LEU A 206 8.82 17.51 -2.63
N PHE A 207 8.53 16.21 -2.65
CA PHE A 207 9.57 15.20 -2.77
C PHE A 207 9.88 14.95 -4.25
N SER A 208 11.18 14.92 -4.56
CA SER A 208 11.67 14.57 -5.90
C SER A 208 12.04 13.11 -5.93
N ASP A 209 11.17 12.30 -6.52
CA ASP A 209 11.35 10.87 -6.71
C ASP A 209 11.15 10.50 -8.18
N LEU A 210 11.69 9.36 -8.58
CA LEU A 210 11.49 8.80 -9.91
C LEU A 210 10.65 7.53 -9.82
N ASP A 211 9.62 7.48 -10.65
CA ASP A 211 8.90 6.25 -10.95
C ASP A 211 9.09 5.84 -12.40
N VAL A 212 8.87 4.57 -12.66
CA VAL A 212 8.89 3.99 -13.99
C VAL A 212 7.60 3.21 -14.20
N MET A 213 6.90 3.52 -15.30
CA MET A 213 5.85 2.64 -15.81
C MET A 213 6.49 1.62 -16.75
N ALA A 214 6.20 0.35 -16.54
CA ALA A 214 6.80 -0.74 -17.30
C ALA A 214 5.76 -1.75 -17.78
N VAL A 215 6.04 -2.35 -18.96
CA VAL A 215 5.24 -3.40 -19.57
C VAL A 215 6.15 -4.53 -20.05
N GLY A 216 5.60 -5.70 -20.36
CA GLY A 216 6.37 -6.83 -20.90
C GLY A 216 7.08 -7.63 -19.81
N ALA A 217 8.29 -8.11 -20.06
CA ALA A 217 8.93 -9.17 -19.29
C ALA A 217 9.07 -8.89 -17.78
N VAL A 218 9.34 -7.62 -17.39
CA VAL A 218 9.55 -7.26 -15.98
C VAL A 218 8.27 -7.32 -15.13
N VAL A 219 7.10 -7.20 -15.75
CA VAL A 219 5.82 -7.15 -15.01
C VAL A 219 5.61 -8.43 -14.20
N GLN A 220 5.90 -9.59 -14.80
CA GLN A 220 5.80 -10.88 -14.10
C GLN A 220 6.75 -10.92 -12.90
N ALA A 221 7.99 -10.46 -13.04
CA ALA A 221 8.96 -10.43 -11.95
C ALA A 221 8.51 -9.50 -10.79
N VAL A 222 7.87 -8.35 -11.09
CA VAL A 222 7.28 -7.46 -10.08
C VAL A 222 6.11 -8.13 -9.38
N SER A 223 5.27 -8.85 -10.12
CA SER A 223 4.14 -9.59 -9.55
C SER A 223 4.58 -10.76 -8.68
N ASP A 224 5.63 -11.47 -9.06
CA ASP A 224 6.23 -12.56 -8.25
C ASP A 224 6.82 -12.00 -6.95
N ASP A 225 7.46 -10.83 -7.00
CA ASP A 225 7.96 -10.12 -5.82
C ASP A 225 6.80 -9.67 -4.90
N PHE A 226 5.76 -9.08 -5.47
CA PHE A 226 4.55 -8.75 -4.72
C PHE A 226 3.96 -9.98 -4.02
N ASP A 227 3.83 -11.10 -4.73
CA ASP A 227 3.32 -12.36 -4.19
C ASP A 227 4.20 -12.92 -3.06
N LEU A 228 5.54 -12.74 -3.15
CA LEU A 228 6.46 -13.10 -2.09
C LEU A 228 6.19 -12.29 -0.82
N TYR A 229 6.04 -10.96 -0.93
CA TYR A 229 5.69 -10.09 0.18
C TYR A 229 4.29 -10.38 0.73
N TRP A 230 3.31 -10.59 -0.17
CA TRP A 230 1.92 -10.88 0.18
C TRP A 230 1.75 -12.14 1.02
N ARG A 231 2.45 -13.22 0.67
CA ARG A 231 2.41 -14.49 1.42
C ARG A 231 3.34 -14.55 2.62
N SER A 232 4.18 -13.54 2.83
CA SER A 232 5.17 -13.57 3.91
C SER A 232 4.51 -13.65 5.29
N ALA A 233 5.23 -14.17 6.27
CA ALA A 233 4.76 -14.23 7.65
C ALA A 233 4.67 -12.84 8.33
N SER A 234 5.14 -11.78 7.66
CA SER A 234 5.02 -10.40 8.11
C SER A 234 3.79 -9.69 7.55
N ALA A 235 3.05 -10.26 6.59
CA ALA A 235 1.86 -9.67 5.98
C ALA A 235 0.58 -10.18 6.66
N TYR A 236 0.02 -9.35 7.53
CA TYR A 236 -1.17 -9.68 8.32
C TYR A 236 -2.44 -9.15 7.65
N PRO A 237 -3.51 -9.96 7.51
CA PRO A 237 -4.81 -9.46 7.09
C PRO A 237 -5.28 -8.31 7.99
N ALA A 238 -5.85 -7.26 7.42
CA ALA A 238 -6.36 -6.11 8.16
C ALA A 238 -7.41 -6.52 9.22
N THR A 239 -8.27 -7.49 8.89
CA THR A 239 -9.27 -8.08 9.81
C THR A 239 -8.68 -8.65 11.11
N ARG A 240 -7.38 -8.97 11.15
CA ARG A 240 -6.71 -9.47 12.36
C ARG A 240 -6.22 -8.35 13.29
N LEU A 241 -6.12 -7.14 12.76
CA LEU A 241 -5.44 -6.02 13.41
C LEU A 241 -6.37 -4.85 13.68
N LEU A 242 -7.36 -4.65 12.81
CA LEU A 242 -8.24 -3.50 12.82
C LEU A 242 -9.61 -3.88 13.38
N ALA A 243 -10.28 -2.89 14.00
CA ALA A 243 -11.68 -3.05 14.34
C ALA A 243 -12.53 -3.21 13.08
N PRO A 244 -13.65 -3.96 13.14
CA PRO A 244 -14.57 -4.07 12.03
C PRO A 244 -15.02 -2.68 11.53
N ALA A 245 -15.17 -2.55 10.21
CA ALA A 245 -15.68 -1.32 9.60
C ALA A 245 -17.12 -1.03 10.04
N ALA A 246 -17.46 0.28 10.14
CA ALA A 246 -18.86 0.69 10.26
C ALA A 246 -19.64 0.29 9.00
N PRO A 247 -20.94 0.01 9.09
CA PRO A 247 -21.73 -0.46 7.93
C PRO A 247 -21.73 0.50 6.73
N ASP A 248 -21.57 1.79 6.98
CA ASP A 248 -21.57 2.89 6.01
C ASP A 248 -20.16 3.37 5.62
N ALA A 249 -19.12 2.73 6.13
CA ALA A 249 -17.74 3.22 5.98
C ALA A 249 -17.26 3.32 4.51
N LEU A 250 -17.68 2.40 3.64
CA LEU A 250 -17.37 2.48 2.20
C LEU A 250 -18.12 3.64 1.52
N ALA A 251 -19.37 3.87 1.89
CA ALA A 251 -20.14 5.01 1.39
C ALA A 251 -19.52 6.32 1.85
N THR A 252 -19.12 6.41 3.11
CA THR A 252 -18.40 7.57 3.67
C THR A 252 -17.11 7.88 2.89
N LEU A 253 -16.31 6.85 2.56
CA LEU A 253 -15.11 7.03 1.73
C LEU A 253 -15.45 7.58 0.34
N ALA A 254 -16.50 7.07 -0.29
CA ALA A 254 -16.95 7.54 -1.60
C ALA A 254 -17.44 9.00 -1.54
N GLU A 255 -18.16 9.37 -0.48
CA GLU A 255 -18.64 10.73 -0.24
C GLU A 255 -17.48 11.69 0.04
N GLU A 256 -16.51 11.32 0.89
CA GLU A 256 -15.29 12.09 1.13
C GLU A 256 -14.57 12.39 -0.19
N ALA A 257 -14.38 11.37 -1.03
CA ALA A 257 -13.74 11.55 -2.33
C ALA A 257 -14.57 12.40 -3.31
N ALA A 258 -15.90 12.28 -3.28
CA ALA A 258 -16.79 13.11 -4.10
C ALA A 258 -16.73 14.58 -3.66
N GLN A 259 -16.74 14.84 -2.36
CA GLN A 259 -16.59 16.20 -1.81
C GLN A 259 -15.22 16.80 -2.16
N LEU A 260 -14.14 16.02 -2.05
CA LEU A 260 -12.80 16.46 -2.47
C LEU A 260 -12.78 16.87 -3.94
N ARG A 261 -13.40 16.10 -4.85
CA ARG A 261 -13.44 16.43 -6.28
C ARG A 261 -14.18 17.73 -6.59
N GLN A 262 -15.07 18.19 -5.70
CA GLN A 262 -15.81 19.45 -5.86
C GLN A 262 -15.03 20.67 -5.34
N GLN A 263 -13.97 20.48 -4.56
CA GLN A 263 -13.15 21.58 -4.08
C GLN A 263 -12.38 22.24 -5.23
N GLU A 264 -12.24 23.58 -5.18
CA GLU A 264 -11.59 24.34 -6.25
C GLU A 264 -10.15 23.90 -6.52
N ALA A 265 -9.34 23.72 -5.45
CA ALA A 265 -7.96 23.28 -5.58
C ALA A 265 -7.85 21.88 -6.24
N THR A 266 -8.71 20.94 -5.82
CA THR A 266 -8.76 19.59 -6.41
C THR A 266 -9.23 19.67 -7.87
N SER A 267 -10.22 20.48 -8.18
CA SER A 267 -10.72 20.66 -9.54
C SER A 267 -9.64 21.23 -10.46
N ALA A 268 -8.89 22.24 -10.01
CA ALA A 268 -7.76 22.81 -10.75
C ALA A 268 -6.65 21.78 -10.97
N TYR A 269 -6.31 21.01 -9.93
CA TYR A 269 -5.34 19.92 -10.04
C TYR A 269 -5.78 18.86 -11.06
N MET A 270 -7.02 18.39 -10.99
CA MET A 270 -7.57 17.40 -11.91
C MET A 270 -7.67 17.94 -13.36
N GLN A 271 -7.92 19.23 -13.55
CA GLN A 271 -7.89 19.87 -14.87
C GLN A 271 -6.46 19.88 -15.44
N ALA A 272 -5.46 20.21 -14.61
CA ALA A 272 -4.06 20.19 -15.01
C ALA A 272 -3.60 18.78 -15.42
N LEU A 273 -4.04 17.73 -14.70
CA LEU A 273 -3.79 16.34 -15.09
C LEU A 273 -4.38 16.01 -16.47
N ARG A 274 -5.66 16.36 -16.70
CA ARG A 274 -6.33 16.07 -17.98
C ARG A 274 -5.73 16.81 -19.16
N ALA A 275 -5.14 17.98 -18.93
CA ALA A 275 -4.48 18.78 -19.95
C ALA A 275 -3.06 18.31 -20.27
N SER A 276 -2.50 17.38 -19.48
CA SER A 276 -1.16 16.86 -19.68
C SER A 276 -1.07 16.05 -20.98
N THR A 277 0.01 16.25 -21.76
CA THR A 277 0.32 15.47 -22.95
C THR A 277 0.48 13.99 -22.61
N PHE A 278 1.12 13.71 -21.47
CA PHE A 278 1.27 12.33 -20.96
C PHE A 278 -0.07 11.61 -20.82
N VAL A 279 -1.08 12.25 -20.19
CA VAL A 279 -2.40 11.64 -20.02
C VAL A 279 -3.08 11.40 -21.37
N GLN A 280 -2.93 12.31 -22.32
CA GLN A 280 -3.47 12.13 -23.69
C GLN A 280 -2.81 10.95 -24.40
N GLU A 281 -1.47 10.83 -24.33
CA GLU A 281 -0.72 9.72 -24.90
C GLU A 281 -1.06 8.39 -24.23
N LEU A 282 -1.16 8.37 -22.90
CA LEU A 282 -1.51 7.20 -22.12
C LEU A 282 -2.91 6.70 -22.46
N THR A 283 -3.91 7.58 -22.49
CA THR A 283 -5.31 7.21 -22.74
C THR A 283 -5.54 6.76 -24.21
N THR A 284 -4.71 7.21 -25.14
CA THR A 284 -4.75 6.81 -26.55
C THR A 284 -3.81 5.67 -26.89
N ALA A 285 -3.15 5.06 -25.89
CA ALA A 285 -2.14 4.00 -26.06
C ALA A 285 -0.98 4.39 -27.01
N ARG A 286 -0.58 5.66 -26.99
CA ARG A 286 0.51 6.22 -27.83
C ARG A 286 1.74 6.58 -27.00
N LEU A 287 1.75 6.22 -25.73
CA LEU A 287 2.88 6.52 -24.85
C LEU A 287 4.17 5.90 -25.42
N PRO A 288 5.24 6.69 -25.61
CA PRO A 288 6.51 6.14 -26.10
C PRO A 288 7.12 5.22 -25.05
N LEU A 289 7.55 4.04 -25.49
CA LEU A 289 8.20 3.03 -24.65
C LEU A 289 9.61 2.77 -25.15
N GLU A 290 10.58 2.86 -24.26
CA GLU A 290 11.94 2.40 -24.51
C GLU A 290 12.07 0.93 -24.17
N TRP A 291 12.45 0.09 -25.14
CA TRP A 291 12.54 -1.35 -24.94
C TRP A 291 13.96 -1.76 -24.58
N ALA A 292 14.08 -2.43 -23.43
CA ALA A 292 15.36 -2.89 -22.89
C ALA A 292 15.23 -4.20 -22.11
N VAL A 293 16.32 -4.94 -21.99
CA VAL A 293 16.43 -6.04 -21.04
C VAL A 293 16.47 -5.44 -19.64
N THR A 294 15.54 -5.86 -18.79
CA THR A 294 15.39 -5.36 -17.42
C THR A 294 15.47 -6.48 -16.41
N ARG A 295 15.84 -6.14 -15.19
CA ARG A 295 15.86 -7.06 -14.07
C ARG A 295 15.24 -6.40 -12.85
N MET A 296 14.25 -7.07 -12.23
CA MET A 296 13.75 -6.70 -10.92
C MET A 296 14.75 -7.10 -9.84
N VAL A 297 15.00 -6.20 -8.90
CA VAL A 297 15.81 -6.44 -7.70
C VAL A 297 15.03 -5.90 -6.51
N SER A 298 14.81 -6.74 -5.51
CA SER A 298 14.15 -6.36 -4.26
C SER A 298 14.79 -7.07 -3.08
N ASP A 299 14.46 -6.62 -1.88
CA ASP A 299 14.84 -7.28 -0.64
C ASP A 299 13.93 -8.48 -0.35
N ASP A 300 14.47 -9.51 0.31
CA ASP A 300 13.67 -10.62 0.80
C ASP A 300 12.79 -10.14 1.99
N PRO A 301 11.46 -10.36 1.97
CA PRO A 301 10.57 -10.03 3.09
C PRO A 301 10.93 -10.74 4.40
N ALA A 302 11.67 -11.87 4.36
CA ALA A 302 12.18 -12.56 5.54
C ALA A 302 13.15 -11.69 6.37
N LYS A 303 13.75 -10.64 5.79
CA LYS A 303 14.53 -9.63 6.52
C LYS A 303 13.73 -9.00 7.65
N ALA A 304 12.43 -8.78 7.47
CA ALA A 304 11.56 -8.24 8.50
C ALA A 304 11.50 -9.13 9.75
N LEU A 305 11.64 -10.45 9.57
CA LEU A 305 11.69 -11.44 10.65
C LEU A 305 13.11 -11.66 11.20
N GLY A 306 14.12 -11.02 10.63
CA GLY A 306 15.52 -11.25 10.97
C GLY A 306 16.05 -12.61 10.53
N ARG A 307 15.45 -13.21 9.51
CA ARG A 307 15.76 -14.56 9.00
C ARG A 307 16.36 -14.56 7.59
N ALA A 308 16.46 -13.40 6.94
CA ALA A 308 17.08 -13.32 5.62
C ALA A 308 18.57 -13.67 5.72
N GLU A 309 19.02 -14.57 4.89
CA GLU A 309 20.44 -14.78 4.64
C GLU A 309 21.00 -13.58 3.83
N PRO A 310 22.26 -13.21 4.05
CA PRO A 310 22.89 -12.09 3.36
C PRO A 310 23.06 -12.34 1.86
#